data_66453708ed27bf5d3a18702387d80d50
#
_entry.id   66453708ed27bf5d3a18702387d80d50
#
_cell.length_a   1.000
_cell.length_b   1.000
_cell.length_c   1.000
_cell.angle_alpha   90.00
_cell.angle_beta   90.00
_cell.angle_gamma   90.00
#
_symmetry.space_group_name_H-M   'P 1'
#
loop_
_entity.id
_entity.type
_entity.pdbx_description
1 polymer ?
#
loop_
_entity_poly.entity_id
_entity_poly.type
_entity_poly.pdbx_seq_one_letter_code
_entity_poly.pdbx_strand_id
1 'polypeptide(L)'
;MQADLADERLLIEAAQRDPGRFAELYERNFARVYAYVARRVSTRDEAEDVTAEVFQQALANLPRYEWRGVAFAAWLQRMAANAIADRW
;
A
#
# COMPACT_ATOMS: atom_id res chain seq x y z
N MET A 1 18.28 -3.75 7.84
CA MET A 1 17.52 -4.91 8.29
C MET A 1 16.07 -4.79 7.86
N GLN A 2 15.52 -5.84 7.29
CA GLN A 2 14.14 -5.75 6.85
C GLN A 2 13.17 -6.09 7.99
N ALA A 3 11.98 -5.52 7.91
CA ALA A 3 10.97 -5.74 8.90
C ALA A 3 10.52 -7.19 8.90
N ASP A 4 10.32 -7.72 10.08
CA ASP A 4 9.79 -9.03 10.27
C ASP A 4 8.31 -9.04 9.91
N LEU A 5 7.82 -10.09 9.27
CA LEU A 5 6.40 -10.23 8.95
C LEU A 5 5.54 -10.23 10.20
N ALA A 6 6.04 -10.74 11.31
CA ALA A 6 5.29 -10.71 12.57
C ALA A 6 5.05 -9.28 13.03
N ASP A 7 6.06 -8.40 12.88
CA ASP A 7 5.91 -6.98 13.22
C ASP A 7 4.91 -6.30 12.30
N GLU A 8 4.94 -6.64 11.02
CA GLU A 8 4.01 -6.07 10.06
C GLU A 8 2.57 -6.47 10.37
N ARG A 9 2.35 -7.72 10.76
CA ARG A 9 1.02 -8.17 11.16
C ARG A 9 0.49 -7.35 12.33
N LEU A 10 1.34 -7.07 13.32
CA LEU A 10 0.93 -6.29 14.47
C LEU A 10 0.57 -4.86 14.08
N LEU A 11 1.33 -4.26 13.17
CA LEU A 11 1.03 -2.93 12.67
C LEU A 11 -0.29 -2.89 11.93
N ILE A 12 -0.55 -3.91 11.10
CA ILE A 12 -1.81 -3.99 10.36
C ILE A 12 -2.97 -4.09 11.33
N GLU A 13 -2.85 -4.98 12.32
CA GLU A 13 -3.93 -5.18 13.30
C GLU A 13 -4.17 -3.91 14.11
N ALA A 14 -3.10 -3.20 14.47
CA ALA A 14 -3.24 -1.93 15.19
C ALA A 14 -3.97 -0.89 14.34
N ALA A 15 -3.62 -0.81 13.05
CA ALA A 15 -4.27 0.14 12.14
C ALA A 15 -5.72 -0.23 11.87
N GLN A 16 -6.05 -1.52 11.91
CA GLN A 16 -7.45 -1.95 11.75
C GLN A 16 -8.31 -1.46 12.91
N ARG A 17 -7.74 -1.38 14.10
CA ARG A 17 -8.44 -0.88 15.29
C ARG A 17 -8.41 0.63 15.39
N ASP A 18 -7.34 1.25 14.89
CA ASP A 18 -7.13 2.70 15.00
C ASP A 18 -6.57 3.21 13.68
N PRO A 19 -7.43 3.78 12.80
CA PRO A 19 -6.97 4.24 11.49
C PRO A 19 -5.84 5.25 11.53
N GLY A 20 -5.67 5.98 12.62
CA GLY A 20 -4.53 6.89 12.78
C GLY A 20 -3.19 6.18 12.74
N ARG A 21 -3.17 4.88 13.06
CA ARG A 21 -1.96 4.08 13.03
C ARG A 21 -1.56 3.67 11.61
N PHE A 22 -2.41 3.93 10.62
CA PHE A 22 -2.11 3.61 9.23
C PHE A 22 -0.90 4.40 8.71
N ALA A 23 -0.62 5.56 9.28
CA ALA A 23 0.51 6.39 8.85
C ALA A 23 1.83 5.61 8.86
N GLU A 24 2.00 4.71 9.82
CA GLU A 24 3.21 3.91 9.92
C GLU A 24 3.33 2.92 8.76
N LEU A 25 2.22 2.31 8.37
CA LEU A 25 2.19 1.42 7.20
C LEU A 25 2.45 2.20 5.92
N TYR A 26 1.90 3.40 5.83
CA TYR A 26 2.12 4.30 4.70
C TYR A 26 3.61 4.60 4.55
N GLU A 27 4.25 5.04 5.64
CA GLU A 27 5.65 5.42 5.58
C GLU A 27 6.56 4.26 5.24
N ARG A 28 6.25 3.07 5.75
CA ARG A 28 7.06 1.88 5.47
C ARG A 28 6.99 1.44 4.02
N ASN A 29 5.89 1.73 3.36
CA ASN A 29 5.62 1.17 2.03
C ASN A 29 5.63 2.19 0.90
N PHE A 30 5.65 3.48 1.22
CA PHE A 30 5.49 4.52 0.21
C PHE A 30 6.53 4.42 -0.91
N ALA A 31 7.80 4.36 -0.56
CA ALA A 31 8.86 4.38 -1.56
C ALA A 31 8.76 3.20 -2.51
N ARG A 32 8.42 2.04 -1.98
CA ARG A 32 8.29 0.83 -2.79
C ARG A 32 7.11 0.91 -3.75
N VAL A 33 5.97 1.38 -3.27
CA VAL A 33 4.78 1.52 -4.11
C VAL A 33 5.02 2.57 -5.19
N TYR A 34 5.59 3.72 -4.79
CA TYR A 34 5.88 4.79 -5.74
C TYR A 34 6.83 4.31 -6.83
N ALA A 35 7.89 3.59 -6.47
CA ALA A 35 8.85 3.08 -7.46
C ALA A 35 8.18 2.12 -8.43
N TYR A 36 7.29 1.26 -7.92
CA TYR A 36 6.55 0.33 -8.77
C TYR A 36 5.69 1.10 -9.79
N VAL A 37 4.96 2.11 -9.31
CA VAL A 37 4.07 2.89 -10.15
C VAL A 37 4.85 3.73 -11.15
N ALA A 38 5.93 4.39 -10.70
CA ALA A 38 6.70 5.30 -11.53
C ALA A 38 7.31 4.61 -12.75
N ARG A 39 7.59 3.32 -12.66
CA ARG A 39 8.13 2.56 -13.79
C ARG A 39 7.07 2.25 -14.84
N ARG A 40 5.81 2.41 -14.53
CA ARG A 40 4.70 1.95 -15.36
C ARG A 40 3.80 3.06 -15.90
N VAL A 41 4.01 4.28 -15.45
CA VAL A 41 3.25 5.43 -15.94
C VAL A 41 4.20 6.40 -16.63
N SER A 42 3.63 7.37 -17.37
CA SER A 42 4.42 8.23 -18.24
C SER A 42 4.98 9.46 -17.55
N THR A 43 4.30 9.98 -16.54
CA THR A 43 4.70 11.25 -15.92
C THR A 43 4.78 11.11 -14.41
N ARG A 44 5.52 12.05 -13.82
CA ARG A 44 5.62 12.15 -12.37
C ARG A 44 4.27 12.42 -11.73
N ASP A 45 3.47 13.28 -12.36
CA ASP A 45 2.14 13.60 -11.83
C ASP A 45 1.26 12.36 -11.77
N GLU A 46 1.30 11.53 -12.82
CA GLU A 46 0.57 10.27 -12.81
C GLU A 46 1.07 9.34 -11.71
N ALA A 47 2.38 9.27 -11.51
CA ALA A 47 2.94 8.42 -10.47
C ALA A 47 2.45 8.85 -9.10
N GLU A 48 2.42 10.15 -8.85
CA GLU A 48 1.95 10.67 -7.57
C GLU A 48 0.45 10.41 -7.38
N ASP A 49 -0.34 10.63 -8.42
CA ASP A 49 -1.79 10.42 -8.36
C ASP A 49 -2.13 8.96 -8.11
N VAL A 50 -1.50 8.05 -8.85
CA VAL A 50 -1.79 6.63 -8.70
C VAL A 50 -1.35 6.13 -7.32
N THR A 51 -0.18 6.58 -6.85
CA THR A 51 0.31 6.18 -5.53
C THR A 51 -0.66 6.65 -4.44
N ALA A 52 -1.14 7.89 -4.54
CA ALA A 52 -2.12 8.41 -3.57
C ALA A 52 -3.40 7.59 -3.61
N GLU A 53 -3.88 7.25 -4.79
CA GLU A 53 -5.09 6.45 -4.96
C GLU A 53 -4.93 5.07 -4.30
N VAL A 54 -3.77 4.44 -4.48
CA VAL A 54 -3.50 3.12 -3.89
C VAL A 54 -3.62 3.18 -2.36
N PHE A 55 -3.00 4.19 -1.75
CA PHE A 55 -3.04 4.28 -0.29
C PHE A 55 -4.41 4.68 0.23
N GLN A 56 -5.18 5.47 -0.53
CA GLN A 56 -6.55 5.77 -0.16
C GLN A 56 -7.42 4.50 -0.19
N GLN A 57 -7.26 3.69 -1.22
CA GLN A 57 -7.99 2.43 -1.33
C GLN A 57 -7.57 1.46 -0.23
N ALA A 58 -6.28 1.42 0.07
CA ALA A 58 -5.77 0.54 1.12
C ALA A 58 -6.40 0.91 2.47
N LEU A 59 -6.44 2.19 2.78
CA LEU A 59 -7.03 2.64 4.04
C LEU A 59 -8.52 2.29 4.09
N ALA A 60 -9.23 2.54 3.00
CA ALA A 60 -10.68 2.27 2.94
C ALA A 60 -11.00 0.79 3.09
N ASN A 61 -10.12 -0.08 2.59
CA ASN A 61 -10.37 -1.53 2.61
C ASN A 61 -9.65 -2.26 3.74
N LEU A 62 -8.87 -1.53 4.52
CA LEU A 62 -8.10 -2.13 5.60
C LEU A 62 -8.95 -2.92 6.61
N PRO A 63 -10.15 -2.46 6.98
CA PRO A 63 -10.97 -3.22 7.94
C PRO A 63 -11.31 -4.64 7.48
N ARG A 64 -11.32 -4.86 6.16
CA ARG A 64 -11.63 -6.17 5.57
C ARG A 64 -10.39 -6.98 5.22
N TYR A 65 -9.21 -6.39 5.38
CA TYR A 65 -7.97 -7.07 5.05
C TYR A 65 -7.75 -8.25 5.98
N GLU A 66 -7.35 -9.40 5.43
CA GLU A 66 -7.04 -10.60 6.20
C GLU A 66 -5.57 -10.93 6.05
N TRP A 67 -4.89 -11.06 7.16
CA TRP A 67 -3.48 -11.45 7.16
C TRP A 67 -3.34 -12.89 6.68
N ARG A 68 -2.50 -13.11 5.67
CA ARG A 68 -2.26 -14.43 5.11
C ARG A 68 -0.78 -14.79 5.06
N GLY A 69 0.03 -14.15 5.85
CA GLY A 69 1.45 -14.43 5.90
C GLY A 69 2.24 -13.88 4.73
N VAL A 70 1.67 -12.94 3.98
CA VAL A 70 2.30 -12.32 2.82
C VAL A 70 2.53 -10.85 3.12
N ALA A 71 3.66 -10.30 2.69
CA ALA A 71 3.98 -8.90 2.97
C ALA A 71 2.86 -7.98 2.49
N PHE A 72 2.55 -6.97 3.30
CA PHE A 72 1.52 -5.98 2.99
C PHE A 72 1.78 -5.30 1.65
N ALA A 73 3.04 -5.12 1.30
CA ALA A 73 3.43 -4.52 0.02
C ALA A 73 2.86 -5.29 -1.18
N ALA A 74 2.69 -6.60 -1.07
CA ALA A 74 2.13 -7.39 -2.16
C ALA A 74 0.67 -7.00 -2.45
N TRP A 75 -0.09 -6.74 -1.38
CA TRP A 75 -1.47 -6.27 -1.51
C TRP A 75 -1.53 -4.89 -2.14
N LEU A 76 -0.64 -4.00 -1.70
CA LEU A 76 -0.56 -2.65 -2.26
C LEU A 76 -0.17 -2.67 -3.73
N GLN A 77 0.77 -3.53 -4.11
CA GLN A 77 1.19 -3.64 -5.50
C GLN A 77 0.08 -4.17 -6.39
N ARG A 78 -0.75 -5.07 -5.88
CA ARG A 78 -1.91 -5.54 -6.64
C ARG A 78 -2.88 -4.40 -6.88
N MET A 79 -3.13 -3.58 -5.87
CA MET A 79 -3.98 -2.41 -6.03
C MET A 79 -3.38 -1.44 -7.05
N ALA A 80 -2.07 -1.25 -7.00
CA ALA A 80 -1.38 -0.38 -7.95
C ALA A 80 -1.52 -0.90 -9.37
N ALA A 81 -1.34 -2.20 -9.58
CA ALA A 81 -1.48 -2.80 -10.90
C ALA A 81 -2.89 -2.59 -11.45
N ASN A 82 -3.90 -2.77 -10.58
CA ASN A 82 -5.29 -2.57 -10.98
C ASN A 82 -5.58 -1.10 -11.31
N ALA A 83 -5.06 -0.19 -10.51
CA ALA A 83 -5.26 1.24 -10.73
C ALA A 83 -4.62 1.69 -12.05
N ILE A 84 -3.45 1.17 -12.36
CA ILE A 84 -2.77 1.48 -13.62
C ILE A 84 -3.55 0.91 -14.80
N ALA A 85 -4.01 -0.32 -14.70
CA ALA A 85 -4.79 -0.96 -15.76
C ALA A 85 -6.08 -0.19 -16.05
N ASP A 86 -6.72 0.35 -15.02
CA ASP A 86 -7.97 1.08 -15.17
C ASP A 86 -7.79 2.42 -15.88
N ARG A 87 -6.57 2.97 -15.90
CA ARG A 87 -6.28 4.23 -16.57
C ARG A 87 -6.07 4.08 -18.07
N TRP A 88 -5.77 2.90 -18.54
CA TRP A 88 -5.45 2.63 -19.96
C TRP A 88 -6.55 1.80 -20.67
#